data_d4a4f0973157ac3305f1045c0d16a7ab
#
_entry.id   d4a4f0973157ac3305f1045c0d16a7ab
#
_cell.length_a   1.000
_cell.length_b   1.000
_cell.length_c   1.000
_cell.angle_alpha   90.00
_cell.angle_beta   90.00
_cell.angle_gamma   90.00
#
_symmetry.space_group_name_H-M   'P 1'
#
loop_
_entity.id
_entity.type
_entity.pdbx_description
1 polymer ?
#
loop_
_entity_poly.entity_id
_entity_poly.type
_entity_poly.pdbx_seq_one_letter_code
_entity_poly.pdbx_strand_id
1 'polypeptide(L)'
;ARRTPLPSRRPDRVAVRGPLTAAPNSPEAPDGGVTQTPDWVEFALRAAYLPAADALAFADVHAGRDAASDVALPLGERDDLLDRLARHLDRFEPGRVVVAGDLLHVHGSVPDGVRETVDDLLAVVDEAGATLDVLHGNHDTMLEAVGIEAVDHVELTDGTVVCHGHETPPGGAARYVVGHQH
;
A
#
# COMPACT_ATOMS: atom_id res chain seq x y z
N ALA A 1 14.03 -15.73 36.80
CA ALA A 1 13.54 -16.01 35.46
C ALA A 1 13.81 -14.82 34.54
N ARG A 2 14.73 -14.96 33.60
CA ARG A 2 15.10 -13.93 32.63
C ARG A 2 14.12 -14.02 31.47
N ARG A 3 13.38 -12.93 31.19
CA ARG A 3 12.52 -12.83 30.01
C ARG A 3 13.40 -12.56 28.76
N THR A 4 13.33 -13.46 27.80
CA THR A 4 13.92 -13.30 26.48
C THR A 4 13.07 -12.28 25.69
N PRO A 5 13.65 -11.25 25.06
CA PRO A 5 12.89 -10.34 24.23
C PRO A 5 12.48 -11.03 22.92
N LEU A 6 11.20 -10.85 22.52
CA LEU A 6 10.66 -11.28 21.25
C LEU A 6 11.34 -10.52 20.10
N PRO A 7 11.59 -11.16 18.95
CA PRO A 7 12.14 -10.47 17.79
C PRO A 7 11.14 -9.46 17.24
N SER A 8 11.58 -8.22 17.08
CA SER A 8 10.84 -7.16 16.41
C SER A 8 10.59 -7.56 14.96
N ARG A 9 9.32 -7.69 14.56
CA ARG A 9 8.95 -7.85 13.15
C ARG A 9 9.38 -6.59 12.39
N ARG A 10 10.08 -6.77 11.29
CA ARG A 10 10.39 -5.67 10.36
C ARG A 10 9.08 -5.24 9.68
N PRO A 11 8.87 -3.93 9.48
CA PRO A 11 7.69 -3.45 8.77
C PRO A 11 7.72 -3.93 7.30
N ASP A 12 6.57 -4.33 6.79
CA ASP A 12 6.36 -4.61 5.37
C ASP A 12 6.72 -3.34 4.58
N ARG A 13 7.52 -3.50 3.54
CA ARG A 13 8.01 -2.38 2.74
C ARG A 13 7.33 -2.40 1.39
N VAL A 14 6.76 -1.28 0.99
CA VAL A 14 6.41 -1.02 -0.42
C VAL A 14 7.69 -1.12 -1.24
N ALA A 15 7.72 -2.01 -2.24
CA ALA A 15 8.91 -2.19 -3.08
C ALA A 15 8.80 -1.31 -4.33
N VAL A 16 9.82 -0.52 -4.58
CA VAL A 16 9.93 0.34 -5.75
C VAL A 16 11.00 -0.21 -6.69
N ARG A 17 10.64 -0.47 -7.95
CA ARG A 17 11.57 -0.95 -8.98
C ARG A 17 11.71 0.07 -10.10
N GLY A 18 12.96 0.36 -10.49
CA GLY A 18 13.29 1.13 -11.68
C GLY A 18 13.20 0.30 -12.99
N PRO A 19 13.39 0.92 -14.17
CA PRO A 19 13.21 0.26 -15.46
C PRO A 19 14.15 -0.95 -15.62
N LEU A 20 13.58 -2.08 -16.07
CA LEU A 20 14.32 -3.28 -16.47
C LEU A 20 15.03 -3.01 -17.82
N THR A 21 16.23 -2.46 -17.78
CA THR A 21 17.12 -2.54 -18.95
C THR A 21 17.79 -3.90 -18.96
N ALA A 22 17.58 -4.66 -20.04
CA ALA A 22 18.31 -5.89 -20.29
C ALA A 22 19.80 -5.58 -20.38
N ALA A 23 20.59 -6.06 -19.40
CA ALA A 23 22.03 -5.91 -19.38
C ALA A 23 22.71 -7.13 -20.02
N PRO A 24 23.74 -6.94 -20.83
CA PRO A 24 24.74 -7.97 -21.07
C PRO A 24 25.82 -7.87 -19.99
N ASN A 25 26.17 -9.02 -19.41
CA ASN A 25 27.33 -9.30 -18.55
C ASN A 25 27.30 -8.73 -17.12
N SER A 26 27.22 -9.64 -16.16
CA SER A 26 27.44 -9.40 -14.73
C SER A 26 28.85 -8.85 -14.47
N PRO A 27 28.95 -7.72 -13.77
CA PRO A 27 30.10 -7.46 -12.92
C PRO A 27 29.73 -7.70 -11.45
N GLU A 28 30.74 -8.05 -10.67
CA GLU A 28 30.74 -8.28 -9.23
C GLU A 28 29.93 -7.22 -8.46
N ALA A 29 29.24 -7.69 -7.42
CA ALA A 29 28.50 -6.85 -6.48
C ALA A 29 29.46 -5.85 -5.82
N PRO A 30 29.23 -4.54 -5.87
CA PRO A 30 29.96 -3.60 -5.06
C PRO A 30 29.46 -3.62 -3.62
N ASP A 31 30.42 -3.62 -2.75
CA ASP A 31 30.42 -3.47 -1.31
C ASP A 31 29.41 -2.42 -0.81
N GLY A 32 28.60 -2.79 0.19
CA GLY A 32 28.00 -1.94 1.23
C GLY A 32 27.44 -0.55 0.89
N GLY A 33 26.84 -0.33 -0.28
CA GLY A 33 26.23 0.96 -0.62
C GLY A 33 24.90 1.17 0.13
N VAL A 34 24.82 2.24 0.92
CA VAL A 34 23.56 2.81 1.40
C VAL A 34 22.69 3.09 0.17
N THR A 35 21.64 2.32 -0.04
CA THR A 35 20.67 2.59 -1.11
C THR A 35 19.99 3.93 -0.80
N GLN A 36 20.43 4.99 -1.47
CA GLN A 36 19.75 6.28 -1.36
C GLN A 36 18.35 6.13 -1.92
N THR A 37 17.36 6.64 -1.17
CA THR A 37 16.00 6.74 -1.67
C THR A 37 16.03 7.59 -2.95
N PRO A 38 15.41 7.13 -4.06
CA PRO A 38 15.35 7.92 -5.27
C PRO A 38 14.62 9.26 -5.05
N ASP A 39 15.09 10.34 -5.68
CA ASP A 39 14.52 11.69 -5.51
C ASP A 39 13.05 11.84 -5.99
N TRP A 40 12.53 10.86 -6.75
CA TRP A 40 11.17 10.87 -7.27
C TRP A 40 10.12 10.26 -6.31
N VAL A 41 10.54 9.75 -5.16
CA VAL A 41 9.65 9.13 -4.16
C VAL A 41 10.11 9.46 -2.75
N GLU A 42 9.16 9.79 -1.87
CA GLU A 42 9.38 9.95 -0.44
C GLU A 42 8.66 8.83 0.31
N PHE A 43 9.39 8.07 1.14
CA PHE A 43 8.81 7.03 1.98
C PHE A 43 8.52 7.56 3.38
N ALA A 44 7.30 7.36 3.86
CA ALA A 44 6.90 7.68 5.21
C ALA A 44 5.87 6.68 5.72
N LEU A 45 6.00 6.22 6.98
CA LEU A 45 5.01 5.42 7.70
C LEU A 45 4.29 4.35 6.85
N ARG A 46 5.04 3.54 6.10
CA ARG A 46 4.54 2.48 5.19
C ARG A 46 3.81 2.97 3.94
N ALA A 47 4.03 4.21 3.54
CA ALA A 47 3.51 4.74 2.29
C ALA A 47 4.64 5.33 1.45
N ALA A 48 4.36 5.51 0.16
CA ALA A 48 5.22 6.17 -0.81
C ALA A 48 4.47 7.39 -1.37
N TYR A 49 5.02 8.58 -1.20
CA TYR A 49 4.54 9.78 -1.86
C TYR A 49 5.36 10.06 -3.12
N LEU A 50 4.68 10.33 -4.22
CA LEU A 50 5.26 10.63 -5.53
C LEU A 50 4.98 12.10 -5.86
N PRO A 51 5.94 13.01 -5.57
CA PRO A 51 5.70 14.46 -5.69
C PRO A 51 5.35 14.91 -7.11
N ALA A 52 5.98 14.32 -8.14
CA ALA A 52 5.73 14.67 -9.53
C ALA A 52 4.34 14.28 -10.04
N ALA A 53 3.72 13.29 -9.41
CA ALA A 53 2.37 12.81 -9.74
C ALA A 53 1.32 13.29 -8.74
N ASP A 54 1.74 13.98 -7.67
CA ASP A 54 0.89 14.39 -6.55
C ASP A 54 0.07 13.22 -5.98
N ALA A 55 0.72 12.06 -5.81
CA ALA A 55 0.08 10.81 -5.45
C ALA A 55 0.71 10.14 -4.23
N LEU A 56 -0.14 9.69 -3.30
CA LEU A 56 0.23 8.88 -2.15
C LEU A 56 -0.17 7.42 -2.42
N ALA A 57 0.76 6.48 -2.34
CA ALA A 57 0.50 5.05 -2.51
C ALA A 57 0.83 4.28 -1.24
N PHE A 58 -0.06 3.39 -0.83
CA PHE A 58 0.18 2.41 0.24
C PHE A 58 -0.53 1.09 -0.09
N ALA A 59 -0.16 0.00 0.59
CA ALA A 59 -0.68 -1.34 0.33
C ALA A 59 -0.84 -2.13 1.63
N ASP A 60 -1.33 -3.37 1.50
CA ASP A 60 -1.40 -4.37 2.59
C ASP A 60 -2.11 -3.83 3.83
N VAL A 61 -3.24 -3.14 3.62
CA VAL A 61 -4.10 -2.64 4.69
C VAL A 61 -4.68 -3.80 5.49
N HIS A 62 -5.18 -4.82 4.77
CA HIS A 62 -5.74 -6.04 5.33
C HIS A 62 -6.84 -5.77 6.37
N ALA A 63 -7.74 -4.83 6.12
CA ALA A 63 -8.87 -4.55 6.99
C ALA A 63 -9.67 -5.83 7.27
N GLY A 64 -9.89 -6.13 8.55
CA GLY A 64 -10.54 -7.36 9.00
C GLY A 64 -9.61 -8.52 9.35
N ARG A 65 -8.30 -8.33 9.33
CA ARG A 65 -7.34 -9.36 9.78
C ARG A 65 -7.58 -9.76 11.24
N ASP A 66 -7.87 -8.81 12.11
CA ASP A 66 -8.17 -9.08 13.52
C ASP A 66 -9.48 -9.85 13.69
N ALA A 67 -10.48 -9.57 12.84
CA ALA A 67 -11.75 -10.31 12.83
C ALA A 67 -11.60 -11.75 12.33
N ALA A 68 -10.59 -12.02 11.51
CA ALA A 68 -10.26 -13.37 11.01
C ALA A 68 -9.35 -14.16 11.97
N SER A 69 -8.79 -13.51 12.99
CA SER A 69 -7.96 -14.14 14.00
C SER A 69 -8.80 -14.44 15.24
N ASP A 70 -8.60 -15.61 15.88
CA ASP A 70 -9.24 -15.99 17.16
C ASP A 70 -8.79 -15.11 18.37
N VAL A 71 -8.31 -13.90 18.12
CA VAL A 71 -7.85 -12.98 19.17
C VAL A 71 -9.03 -12.19 19.71
N ALA A 72 -9.36 -12.41 20.97
CA ALA A 72 -10.55 -11.88 21.64
C ALA A 72 -10.56 -10.36 21.90
N LEU A 73 -9.55 -9.61 21.44
CA LEU A 73 -9.46 -8.15 21.59
C LEU A 73 -9.01 -7.53 20.27
N PRO A 74 -9.87 -6.79 19.54
CA PRO A 74 -9.45 -5.97 18.42
C PRO A 74 -8.51 -4.86 18.95
N LEU A 75 -7.24 -4.89 18.54
CA LEU A 75 -6.19 -4.00 19.05
C LEU A 75 -6.06 -2.71 18.24
N GLY A 76 -7.17 -2.05 17.89
CA GLY A 76 -7.10 -0.71 17.32
C GLY A 76 -6.57 -0.64 15.87
N GLU A 77 -6.68 -1.73 15.10
CA GLU A 77 -6.25 -1.78 13.70
C GLU A 77 -6.87 -0.64 12.87
N ARG A 78 -8.17 -0.38 13.08
CA ARG A 78 -8.91 0.71 12.42
C ARG A 78 -8.35 2.08 12.80
N ASP A 79 -8.20 2.35 14.09
CA ASP A 79 -7.74 3.66 14.58
C ASP A 79 -6.31 3.94 14.12
N ASP A 80 -5.41 2.94 14.16
CA ASP A 80 -4.04 3.07 13.68
C ASP A 80 -3.97 3.31 12.16
N LEU A 81 -4.85 2.67 11.38
CA LEU A 81 -4.96 2.88 9.94
C LEU A 81 -5.40 4.32 9.63
N LEU A 82 -6.49 4.77 10.23
CA LEU A 82 -7.06 6.10 9.99
C LEU A 82 -6.13 7.21 10.48
N ASP A 83 -5.51 7.05 11.65
CA ASP A 83 -4.51 7.96 12.19
C ASP A 83 -3.28 8.09 11.26
N ARG A 84 -2.80 6.99 10.70
CA ARG A 84 -1.69 7.02 9.73
C ARG A 84 -2.10 7.71 8.44
N LEU A 85 -3.27 7.38 7.92
CA LEU A 85 -3.79 8.01 6.71
C LEU A 85 -3.94 9.51 6.90
N ALA A 86 -4.58 9.96 7.99
CA ALA A 86 -4.74 11.37 8.31
C ALA A 86 -3.38 12.10 8.36
N ARG A 87 -2.37 11.52 9.03
CA ARG A 87 -1.01 12.11 9.08
C ARG A 87 -0.35 12.20 7.70
N HIS A 88 -0.62 11.26 6.80
CA HIS A 88 -0.10 11.35 5.43
C HIS A 88 -0.79 12.44 4.63
N LEU A 89 -2.12 12.52 4.75
CA LEU A 89 -2.92 13.57 4.10
C LEU A 89 -2.51 14.95 4.59
N ASP A 90 -2.36 15.14 5.90
CA ASP A 90 -1.89 16.41 6.49
C ASP A 90 -0.45 16.77 6.06
N ARG A 91 0.42 15.78 5.89
CA ARG A 91 1.82 16.02 5.56
C ARG A 91 2.05 16.33 4.10
N PHE A 92 1.39 15.59 3.21
CA PHE A 92 1.68 15.61 1.79
C PHE A 92 0.63 16.35 0.98
N GLU A 93 -0.57 16.54 1.54
CA GLU A 93 -1.73 17.14 0.86
C GLU A 93 -1.91 16.58 -0.56
N PRO A 94 -1.91 15.23 -0.76
CA PRO A 94 -1.90 14.63 -2.09
C PRO A 94 -3.23 14.86 -2.79
N GLY A 95 -3.20 15.16 -4.09
CA GLY A 95 -4.42 15.20 -4.91
C GLY A 95 -4.97 13.81 -5.23
N ARG A 96 -4.18 12.75 -5.04
CA ARG A 96 -4.55 11.36 -5.31
C ARG A 96 -4.01 10.41 -4.26
N VAL A 97 -4.86 9.47 -3.84
CA VAL A 97 -4.49 8.35 -2.96
C VAL A 97 -4.68 7.04 -3.72
N VAL A 98 -3.71 6.14 -3.65
CA VAL A 98 -3.76 4.82 -4.30
C VAL A 98 -3.53 3.74 -3.25
N VAL A 99 -4.54 2.89 -3.05
CA VAL A 99 -4.39 1.64 -2.30
C VAL A 99 -3.91 0.57 -3.27
N ALA A 100 -2.64 0.22 -3.19
CA ALA A 100 -1.99 -0.69 -4.13
C ALA A 100 -2.27 -2.17 -3.81
N GLY A 101 -3.54 -2.51 -3.58
CA GLY A 101 -4.06 -3.84 -3.32
C GLY A 101 -4.04 -4.26 -1.85
N ASP A 102 -4.71 -5.37 -1.58
CA ASP A 102 -4.89 -5.98 -0.27
C ASP A 102 -5.50 -5.01 0.76
N LEU A 103 -6.56 -4.29 0.33
CA LEU A 103 -7.37 -3.46 1.22
C LEU A 103 -8.08 -4.30 2.27
N LEU A 104 -8.62 -5.46 1.86
CA LEU A 104 -9.39 -6.35 2.72
C LEU A 104 -8.63 -7.63 3.07
N HIS A 105 -8.99 -8.21 4.21
CA HIS A 105 -8.57 -9.56 4.61
C HIS A 105 -9.78 -10.36 5.10
N VAL A 106 -10.77 -10.53 4.22
CA VAL A 106 -12.03 -11.21 4.54
C VAL A 106 -12.39 -12.21 3.44
N HIS A 107 -13.00 -13.34 3.85
CA HIS A 107 -13.43 -14.40 2.94
C HIS A 107 -14.89 -14.76 3.22
N GLY A 108 -15.69 -14.82 2.18
CA GLY A 108 -17.09 -15.28 2.23
C GLY A 108 -18.11 -14.27 2.73
N SER A 109 -17.82 -13.46 3.75
CA SER A 109 -18.69 -12.37 4.22
C SER A 109 -17.85 -11.24 4.79
N VAL A 110 -18.36 -10.01 4.68
CA VAL A 110 -17.75 -8.81 5.23
C VAL A 110 -18.35 -8.51 6.59
N PRO A 111 -17.58 -8.55 7.70
CA PRO A 111 -18.07 -8.13 9.01
C PRO A 111 -18.44 -6.62 9.03
N ASP A 112 -19.42 -6.24 9.85
CA ASP A 112 -19.88 -4.84 9.95
C ASP A 112 -18.73 -3.88 10.27
N GLY A 113 -17.84 -4.21 11.19
CA GLY A 113 -16.69 -3.39 11.55
C GLY A 113 -15.69 -3.18 10.43
N VAL A 114 -15.58 -4.11 9.47
CA VAL A 114 -14.75 -3.95 8.27
C VAL A 114 -15.37 -2.96 7.30
N ARG A 115 -16.70 -3.05 7.11
CA ARG A 115 -17.44 -2.08 6.29
C ARG A 115 -17.29 -0.67 6.84
N GLU A 116 -17.48 -0.48 8.15
CA GLU A 116 -17.27 0.81 8.81
C GLU A 116 -15.84 1.35 8.63
N THR A 117 -14.82 0.47 8.67
CA THR A 117 -13.43 0.88 8.44
C THR A 117 -13.21 1.39 7.01
N VAL A 118 -13.82 0.73 6.01
CA VAL A 118 -13.76 1.15 4.61
C VAL A 118 -14.50 2.49 4.42
N ASP A 119 -15.70 2.61 4.99
CA ASP A 119 -16.50 3.84 4.91
C ASP A 119 -15.74 5.04 5.51
N ASP A 120 -15.08 4.86 6.66
CA ASP A 120 -14.26 5.91 7.27
C ASP A 120 -13.01 6.25 6.43
N LEU A 121 -12.36 5.25 5.84
CA LEU A 121 -11.22 5.49 4.95
C LEU A 121 -11.64 6.36 3.75
N LEU A 122 -12.77 6.03 3.14
CA LEU A 122 -13.34 6.81 2.04
C LEU A 122 -13.64 8.25 2.48
N ALA A 123 -14.28 8.42 3.65
CA ALA A 123 -14.63 9.73 4.19
C ALA A 123 -13.39 10.59 4.46
N VAL A 124 -12.34 10.03 5.06
CA VAL A 124 -11.09 10.75 5.38
C VAL A 124 -10.37 11.21 4.10
N VAL A 125 -10.37 10.40 3.03
CA VAL A 125 -9.79 10.79 1.74
C VAL A 125 -10.62 11.88 1.07
N ASP A 126 -11.95 11.76 1.09
CA ASP A 126 -12.87 12.76 0.50
C ASP A 126 -12.78 14.10 1.24
N GLU A 127 -12.72 14.10 2.56
CA GLU A 127 -12.54 15.30 3.39
C GLU A 127 -11.21 16.03 3.10
N ALA A 128 -10.17 15.28 2.73
CA ALA A 128 -8.90 15.86 2.30
C ALA A 128 -8.94 16.41 0.86
N GLY A 129 -10.04 16.19 0.12
CA GLY A 129 -10.19 16.60 -1.27
C GLY A 129 -9.38 15.78 -2.28
N ALA A 130 -8.88 14.62 -1.87
CA ALA A 130 -8.13 13.71 -2.73
C ALA A 130 -9.05 12.71 -3.46
N THR A 131 -8.63 12.25 -4.63
CA THR A 131 -9.26 11.10 -5.30
C THR A 131 -8.69 9.79 -4.76
N LEU A 132 -9.51 8.74 -4.69
CA LEU A 132 -9.08 7.41 -4.27
C LEU A 132 -9.15 6.41 -5.42
N ASP A 133 -8.05 5.69 -5.67
CA ASP A 133 -8.03 4.49 -6.48
C ASP A 133 -7.70 3.29 -5.61
N VAL A 134 -8.43 2.20 -5.80
CA VAL A 134 -8.14 0.92 -5.15
C VAL A 134 -7.75 -0.09 -6.23
N LEU A 135 -6.62 -0.76 -6.02
CA LEU A 135 -6.15 -1.80 -6.93
C LEU A 135 -6.53 -3.18 -6.40
N HIS A 136 -6.74 -4.12 -7.32
CA HIS A 136 -6.94 -5.51 -6.95
C HIS A 136 -5.68 -6.10 -6.31
N GLY A 137 -5.81 -6.62 -5.08
CA GLY A 137 -4.84 -7.50 -4.44
C GLY A 137 -5.30 -8.95 -4.47
N ASN A 138 -4.44 -9.88 -4.11
CA ASN A 138 -4.78 -11.31 -4.11
C ASN A 138 -5.72 -11.69 -2.94
N HIS A 139 -5.86 -10.86 -1.92
CA HIS A 139 -6.81 -11.03 -0.80
C HIS A 139 -8.14 -10.29 -1.01
N ASP A 140 -8.27 -9.46 -2.02
CA ASP A 140 -9.40 -8.54 -2.24
C ASP A 140 -10.61 -9.18 -2.93
N THR A 141 -11.05 -10.34 -2.45
CA THR A 141 -12.16 -11.07 -3.07
C THR A 141 -13.55 -10.48 -2.79
N MET A 142 -13.65 -9.49 -1.90
CA MET A 142 -14.94 -8.96 -1.39
C MET A 142 -15.08 -7.43 -1.56
N LEU A 143 -14.28 -6.78 -2.42
CA LEU A 143 -14.30 -5.31 -2.62
C LEU A 143 -15.66 -4.81 -3.08
N GLU A 144 -16.31 -5.49 -4.03
CA GLU A 144 -17.65 -5.14 -4.50
C GLU A 144 -18.69 -5.17 -3.37
N ALA A 145 -18.53 -6.09 -2.41
CA ALA A 145 -19.46 -6.20 -1.27
C ALA A 145 -19.37 -4.99 -0.32
N VAL A 146 -18.29 -4.24 -0.35
CA VAL A 146 -18.12 -2.97 0.40
C VAL A 146 -18.27 -1.74 -0.51
N GLY A 147 -18.71 -1.92 -1.76
CA GLY A 147 -18.99 -0.82 -2.69
C GLY A 147 -17.74 -0.23 -3.34
N ILE A 148 -16.61 -0.93 -3.31
CA ILE A 148 -15.36 -0.50 -3.95
C ILE A 148 -15.27 -1.09 -5.36
N GLU A 149 -15.09 -0.20 -6.34
CA GLU A 149 -14.67 -0.58 -7.70
C GLU A 149 -13.15 -0.53 -7.74
N ALA A 150 -12.50 -1.67 -7.98
CA ALA A 150 -11.06 -1.75 -8.07
C ALA A 150 -10.60 -1.93 -9.52
N VAL A 151 -9.35 -1.52 -9.78
CA VAL A 151 -8.67 -1.69 -11.07
C VAL A 151 -7.37 -2.48 -10.88
N ASP A 152 -6.82 -3.02 -11.97
CA ASP A 152 -5.61 -3.85 -11.87
C ASP A 152 -4.34 -3.01 -11.67
N HIS A 153 -4.33 -1.78 -12.20
CA HIS A 153 -3.23 -0.83 -12.07
C HIS A 153 -3.71 0.59 -12.36
N VAL A 154 -2.91 1.55 -11.92
CA VAL A 154 -3.08 2.98 -12.23
C VAL A 154 -1.79 3.52 -12.85
N GLU A 155 -1.91 4.21 -13.98
CA GLU A 155 -0.84 5.01 -14.56
C GLU A 155 -0.96 6.45 -14.04
N LEU A 156 0.10 6.94 -13.41
CA LEU A 156 0.18 8.28 -12.87
C LEU A 156 0.68 9.28 -13.93
N THR A 157 0.46 10.57 -13.68
CA THR A 157 0.78 11.66 -14.61
C THR A 157 2.27 11.76 -14.97
N ASP A 158 3.15 11.23 -14.14
CA ASP A 158 4.61 11.20 -14.35
C ASP A 158 5.11 9.92 -15.06
N GLY A 159 4.18 9.08 -15.55
CA GLY A 159 4.46 7.81 -16.21
C GLY A 159 4.86 6.67 -15.25
N THR A 160 4.63 6.85 -13.95
CA THR A 160 4.76 5.78 -12.96
C THR A 160 3.50 4.92 -12.99
N VAL A 161 3.65 3.59 -13.02
CA VAL A 161 2.55 2.64 -12.86
C VAL A 161 2.55 2.13 -11.44
N VAL A 162 1.39 2.23 -10.78
CA VAL A 162 1.13 1.58 -9.48
C VAL A 162 0.34 0.30 -9.73
N CYS A 163 0.76 -0.80 -9.17
CA CYS A 163 0.09 -2.11 -9.24
C CYS A 163 0.31 -2.89 -7.96
N HIS A 164 -0.52 -3.91 -7.71
CA HIS A 164 -0.30 -4.76 -6.54
C HIS A 164 0.95 -5.63 -6.69
N GLY A 165 1.11 -6.30 -7.82
CA GLY A 165 2.32 -7.07 -8.14
C GLY A 165 2.18 -8.58 -7.99
N HIS A 166 0.99 -9.11 -7.68
CA HIS A 166 0.70 -10.55 -7.76
C HIS A 166 0.55 -11.04 -9.20
N GLU A 167 0.30 -10.12 -10.14
CA GLU A 167 0.28 -10.36 -11.58
C GLU A 167 1.38 -9.57 -12.29
N THR A 168 1.64 -9.94 -13.55
CA THR A 168 2.63 -9.22 -14.38
C THR A 168 2.13 -7.80 -14.67
N PRO A 169 2.86 -6.75 -14.28
CA PRO A 169 2.44 -5.38 -14.54
C PRO A 169 2.46 -5.07 -16.04
N PRO A 170 1.66 -4.08 -16.50
CA PRO A 170 1.70 -3.63 -17.88
C PRO A 170 3.09 -3.14 -18.25
N GLY A 171 3.55 -3.43 -19.48
CA GLY A 171 4.85 -2.99 -19.96
C GLY A 171 4.85 -1.51 -20.35
N GLY A 172 6.05 -0.91 -20.40
CA GLY A 172 6.26 0.43 -20.98
C GLY A 172 6.24 1.60 -19.99
N ALA A 173 6.03 1.35 -18.70
CA ALA A 173 6.11 2.41 -17.69
C ALA A 173 7.54 2.91 -17.48
N ALA A 174 7.69 4.20 -17.15
CA ALA A 174 8.96 4.76 -16.74
C ALA A 174 9.45 4.17 -15.40
N ARG A 175 8.51 3.88 -14.50
CA ARG A 175 8.75 3.35 -13.14
C ARG A 175 7.55 2.53 -12.68
N TYR A 176 7.78 1.67 -11.68
CA TYR A 176 6.73 0.88 -11.05
C TYR A 176 6.78 1.07 -9.53
N VAL A 177 5.60 1.25 -8.93
CA VAL A 177 5.36 1.12 -7.49
C VAL A 177 4.54 -0.14 -7.30
N VAL A 178 5.05 -1.07 -6.49
CA VAL A 178 4.45 -2.39 -6.30
C VAL A 178 4.07 -2.56 -4.84
N GLY A 179 2.80 -2.88 -4.58
CA GLY A 179 2.25 -3.04 -3.24
C GLY A 179 2.66 -4.37 -2.59
N HIS A 180 2.66 -5.45 -3.36
CA HIS A 180 2.92 -6.79 -2.88
C HIS A 180 4.40 -7.17 -2.99
N GLN A 181 4.97 -7.64 -1.87
CA GLN A 181 6.35 -8.14 -1.85
C GLN A 181 6.39 -9.54 -1.23
N HIS A 182 6.93 -10.50 -1.97
CA HIS A 182 7.24 -11.85 -1.50
C HIS A 182 8.56 -11.91 -0.75
#